data_13cef338a63831e756f463b4d3f045e3
#
_entry.id   13cef338a63831e756f463b4d3f045e3
#
_cell.length_a   1.000
_cell.length_b   1.000
_cell.length_c   1.000
_cell.angle_alpha   90.00
_cell.angle_beta   90.00
_cell.angle_gamma   90.00
#
_symmetry.space_group_name_H-M   'P 1'
#
loop_
_entity.id
_entity.type
_entity.pdbx_description
1 polymer ?
#
loop_
_entity_poly.entity_id
_entity_poly.type
_entity_poly.pdbx_seq_one_letter_code
_entity_poly.pdbx_strand_id
1 'polypeptide(L)'
;MAAVPMIYIARNLWVRRVTTLLTAAGMALVVYVFATVLMMSEGIRATLVDTGQPDNVIVLRKGSGAEINSGISRQQASILESLPGVAVDASGQPWVTKEPVVLSSLIKRSSGKPSNVTLRGTSQVGLALRPQVRLVEGRMFRPGSNEVIAGLGVARGFQGVQVGGLLRFGGRDWTVVGLFDASRSGFDSEIWGDAEQLMQTFRRQAWSSVVMRLADPQAFDRLRDLVDGDPRLSLEAKREVRFYADQSRSEEHTSELQS
;
A
#
# COMPACT_ATOMS: atom_id res chain seq x y z
N MET A 1 12.01 -1.07 -61.24
CA MET A 1 10.85 -0.93 -60.32
C MET A 1 10.26 0.45 -60.49
N ALA A 2 9.06 0.58 -61.07
CA ALA A 2 8.42 1.90 -61.31
C ALA A 2 7.91 2.44 -59.97
N ALA A 3 8.43 3.59 -59.54
CA ALA A 3 7.97 4.28 -58.35
C ALA A 3 6.56 4.83 -58.61
N VAL A 4 5.57 4.42 -57.81
CA VAL A 4 4.19 4.94 -57.91
C VAL A 4 4.23 6.42 -57.52
N PRO A 5 3.74 7.35 -58.38
CA PRO A 5 3.78 8.78 -58.07
C PRO A 5 2.94 9.10 -56.82
N MET A 6 3.51 9.78 -55.84
CA MET A 6 2.87 10.18 -54.57
C MET A 6 1.54 10.96 -54.81
N ILE A 7 1.46 11.71 -55.90
CA ILE A 7 0.27 12.45 -56.31
C ILE A 7 -0.93 11.54 -56.58
N TYR A 8 -0.70 10.32 -57.07
CA TYR A 8 -1.77 9.35 -57.34
C TYR A 8 -2.38 8.80 -56.07
N ILE A 9 -1.50 8.55 -55.07
CA ILE A 9 -1.93 8.07 -53.71
C ILE A 9 -2.75 9.16 -53.01
N ALA A 10 -2.31 10.42 -53.04
CA ALA A 10 -3.01 11.54 -52.42
C ALA A 10 -4.38 11.79 -53.07
N ARG A 11 -4.48 11.71 -54.39
CA ARG A 11 -5.73 11.87 -55.12
C ARG A 11 -6.73 10.74 -54.85
N ASN A 12 -6.28 9.50 -54.71
CA ASN A 12 -7.11 8.34 -54.38
C ASN A 12 -7.64 8.42 -52.95
N LEU A 13 -6.82 8.87 -51.99
CA LEU A 13 -7.23 9.14 -50.61
C LEU A 13 -8.34 10.23 -50.55
N TRP A 14 -8.23 11.24 -51.37
CA TRP A 14 -9.23 12.33 -51.37
C TRP A 14 -10.56 11.91 -52.00
N VAL A 15 -10.56 11.08 -53.03
CA VAL A 15 -11.78 10.53 -53.67
C VAL A 15 -12.49 9.59 -52.69
N ARG A 16 -11.77 8.82 -51.88
CA ARG A 16 -12.33 7.87 -50.86
C ARG A 16 -12.26 8.42 -49.44
N ARG A 17 -12.34 9.75 -49.27
CA ARG A 17 -12.15 10.42 -47.98
C ARG A 17 -12.99 9.84 -46.83
N VAL A 18 -14.24 9.47 -47.08
CA VAL A 18 -15.14 8.93 -46.05
C VAL A 18 -14.66 7.55 -45.59
N THR A 19 -14.33 6.67 -46.50
CA THR A 19 -13.83 5.32 -46.18
C THR A 19 -12.47 5.37 -45.47
N THR A 20 -11.57 6.27 -45.96
CA THR A 20 -10.27 6.46 -45.34
C THR A 20 -10.39 7.05 -43.95
N LEU A 21 -11.31 7.99 -43.73
CA LEU A 21 -11.55 8.62 -42.44
C LEU A 21 -12.16 7.59 -41.43
N LEU A 22 -13.09 6.75 -41.91
CA LEU A 22 -13.68 5.69 -41.08
C LEU A 22 -12.63 4.63 -40.64
N THR A 23 -11.77 4.20 -41.58
CA THR A 23 -10.71 3.24 -41.22
C THR A 23 -9.67 3.87 -40.29
N ALA A 24 -9.27 5.12 -40.55
CA ALA A 24 -8.36 5.83 -39.65
C ALA A 24 -8.96 6.05 -38.25
N ALA A 25 -10.25 6.43 -38.20
CA ALA A 25 -10.95 6.58 -36.92
C ALA A 25 -11.07 5.24 -36.16
N GLY A 26 -11.35 4.15 -36.88
CA GLY A 26 -11.37 2.80 -36.28
C GLY A 26 -10.02 2.39 -35.70
N MET A 27 -8.93 2.60 -36.45
CA MET A 27 -7.58 2.35 -35.96
C MET A 27 -7.23 3.26 -34.77
N ALA A 28 -7.56 4.53 -34.85
CA ALA A 28 -7.32 5.49 -33.76
C ALA A 28 -8.07 5.10 -32.48
N LEU A 29 -9.31 4.62 -32.61
CA LEU A 29 -10.11 4.14 -31.48
C LEU A 29 -9.46 2.93 -30.80
N VAL A 30 -9.00 1.95 -31.58
CA VAL A 30 -8.33 0.75 -31.06
C VAL A 30 -7.05 1.15 -30.31
N VAL A 31 -6.22 2.01 -30.91
CA VAL A 31 -4.99 2.50 -30.28
C VAL A 31 -5.30 3.30 -29.02
N TYR A 32 -6.34 4.15 -29.06
CA TYR A 32 -6.77 4.92 -27.89
C TYR A 32 -7.21 4.04 -26.72
N VAL A 33 -8.06 3.02 -26.99
CA VAL A 33 -8.52 2.08 -25.96
C VAL A 33 -7.32 1.32 -25.37
N PHE A 34 -6.43 0.81 -26.23
CA PHE A 34 -5.25 0.09 -25.79
C PHE A 34 -4.30 0.96 -24.94
N ALA A 35 -4.04 2.18 -25.40
CA ALA A 35 -3.22 3.14 -24.65
C ALA A 35 -3.85 3.50 -23.30
N THR A 36 -5.17 3.68 -23.26
CA THR A 36 -5.88 4.00 -21.99
C THR A 36 -5.77 2.85 -20.97
N VAL A 37 -5.92 1.60 -21.43
CA VAL A 37 -5.76 0.42 -20.57
C VAL A 37 -4.33 0.32 -20.05
N LEU A 38 -3.33 0.51 -20.91
CA LEU A 38 -1.91 0.49 -20.50
C LEU A 38 -1.58 1.61 -19.51
N MET A 39 -2.07 2.82 -19.74
CA MET A 39 -1.87 3.96 -18.83
C MET A 39 -2.53 3.73 -17.48
N MET A 40 -3.71 3.12 -17.45
CA MET A 40 -4.41 2.77 -16.21
C MET A 40 -3.64 1.70 -15.43
N SER A 41 -3.19 0.65 -16.10
CA SER A 41 -2.38 -0.43 -15.50
C SER A 41 -1.07 0.12 -14.91
N GLU A 42 -0.34 0.97 -15.67
CA GLU A 42 0.90 1.56 -15.19
C GLU A 42 0.67 2.56 -14.05
N GLY A 43 -0.44 3.30 -14.06
CA GLY A 43 -0.82 4.21 -12.97
C GLY A 43 -1.08 3.47 -11.65
N ILE A 44 -1.79 2.35 -11.70
CA ILE A 44 -2.02 1.49 -10.53
C ILE A 44 -0.69 0.91 -10.03
N ARG A 45 0.13 0.39 -10.94
CA ARG A 45 1.44 -0.18 -10.62
C ARG A 45 2.37 0.84 -9.96
N ALA A 46 2.47 2.05 -10.50
CA ALA A 46 3.29 3.12 -9.92
C ALA A 46 2.85 3.47 -8.50
N THR A 47 1.53 3.58 -8.25
CA THR A 47 0.99 3.90 -6.92
C THR A 47 1.36 2.86 -5.86
N LEU A 48 1.43 1.59 -6.22
CA LEU A 48 1.67 0.50 -5.27
C LEU A 48 3.17 0.18 -5.10
N VAL A 49 3.97 0.36 -6.13
CA VAL A 49 5.44 0.24 -6.03
C VAL A 49 6.03 1.35 -5.15
N ASP A 50 5.45 2.55 -5.16
CA ASP A 50 5.89 3.67 -4.32
C ASP A 50 5.43 3.54 -2.85
N THR A 51 4.68 2.50 -2.49
CA THR A 51 4.18 2.32 -1.12
C THR A 51 5.28 1.92 -0.14
N GLY A 52 6.27 1.10 -0.57
CA GLY A 52 7.37 0.64 0.28
C GLY A 52 8.63 1.50 0.19
N GLN A 53 9.59 1.20 1.09
CA GLN A 53 10.94 1.76 1.05
C GLN A 53 11.94 0.67 0.66
N PRO A 54 12.96 0.97 -0.18
CA PRO A 54 13.90 -0.03 -0.69
C PRO A 54 14.77 -0.65 0.41
N ASP A 55 15.04 0.10 1.47
CA ASP A 55 15.88 -0.33 2.60
C ASP A 55 15.08 -1.05 3.69
N ASN A 56 13.77 -1.06 3.58
CA ASN A 56 12.91 -1.75 4.52
C ASN A 56 12.67 -3.21 4.10
N VAL A 57 12.58 -4.05 5.12
CA VAL A 57 12.16 -5.44 5.02
C VAL A 57 10.85 -5.59 5.78
N ILE A 58 9.87 -6.21 5.14
CA ILE A 58 8.63 -6.64 5.77
C ILE A 58 8.68 -8.15 6.00
N VAL A 59 8.34 -8.56 7.21
CA VAL A 59 8.24 -9.97 7.60
C VAL A 59 6.78 -10.31 7.85
N LEU A 60 6.33 -11.42 7.28
CA LEU A 60 4.97 -11.93 7.41
C LEU A 60 4.99 -13.41 7.74
N ARG A 61 3.83 -13.97 8.10
CA ARG A 61 3.68 -15.40 8.19
C ARG A 61 3.81 -16.02 6.79
N LYS A 62 4.57 -17.08 6.69
CA LYS A 62 4.83 -17.79 5.42
C LYS A 62 3.51 -18.18 4.74
N GLY A 63 3.39 -17.80 3.46
CA GLY A 63 2.21 -18.09 2.65
C GLY A 63 0.98 -17.24 2.95
N SER A 64 1.07 -16.18 3.76
CA SER A 64 -0.10 -15.32 4.06
C SER A 64 -0.58 -14.47 2.89
N GLY A 65 0.30 -14.14 1.95
CA GLY A 65 0.01 -13.31 0.77
C GLY A 65 -0.29 -11.85 1.07
N ALA A 66 -0.99 -11.54 2.15
CA ALA A 66 -1.35 -10.19 2.58
C ALA A 66 -1.19 -10.02 4.09
N GLU A 67 -0.91 -8.79 4.55
CA GLU A 67 -0.73 -8.46 5.96
C GLU A 67 -1.94 -8.84 6.82
N ILE A 68 -3.16 -8.65 6.29
CA ILE A 68 -4.40 -8.92 7.02
C ILE A 68 -4.57 -10.40 7.38
N ASN A 69 -4.02 -11.30 6.57
CA ASN A 69 -4.09 -12.76 6.75
C ASN A 69 -2.88 -13.31 7.52
N SER A 70 -1.93 -12.45 7.87
CA SER A 70 -0.71 -12.81 8.56
C SER A 70 -0.88 -12.74 10.08
N GLY A 71 -0.12 -13.55 10.79
CA GLY A 71 -0.10 -13.57 12.24
C GLY A 71 1.29 -13.91 12.77
N ILE A 72 1.95 -12.95 13.40
CA ILE A 72 3.27 -13.05 14.02
C ILE A 72 3.07 -12.92 15.54
N SER A 73 3.41 -13.95 16.29
CA SER A 73 3.29 -13.92 17.74
C SER A 73 4.26 -12.91 18.37
N ARG A 74 3.97 -12.50 19.62
CA ARG A 74 4.87 -11.60 20.37
C ARG A 74 6.27 -12.20 20.52
N GLN A 75 6.37 -13.51 20.74
CA GLN A 75 7.65 -14.20 20.86
C GLN A 75 8.44 -14.19 19.54
N GLN A 76 7.79 -14.46 18.41
CA GLN A 76 8.42 -14.38 17.08
C GLN A 76 8.89 -12.94 16.78
N ALA A 77 8.06 -11.94 17.08
CA ALA A 77 8.43 -10.54 16.89
C ALA A 77 9.67 -10.14 17.72
N SER A 78 9.79 -10.63 18.97
CA SER A 78 10.98 -10.39 19.79
C SER A 78 12.26 -11.04 19.23
N ILE A 79 12.14 -12.21 18.59
CA ILE A 79 13.27 -12.83 17.90
C ILE A 79 13.70 -11.95 16.72
N LEU A 80 12.73 -11.45 15.92
CA LEU A 80 13.02 -10.59 14.78
C LEU A 80 13.74 -9.29 15.18
N GLU A 81 13.38 -8.69 16.32
CA GLU A 81 14.02 -7.47 16.84
C GLU A 81 15.51 -7.67 17.17
N SER A 82 15.90 -8.89 17.52
CA SER A 82 17.26 -9.26 17.91
C SER A 82 18.12 -9.81 16.77
N LEU A 83 17.59 -9.87 15.53
CA LEU A 83 18.32 -10.40 14.39
C LEU A 83 19.53 -9.51 14.02
N PRO A 84 20.67 -10.11 13.68
CA PRO A 84 21.82 -9.35 13.19
C PRO A 84 21.51 -8.71 11.84
N GLY A 85 22.01 -7.47 11.63
CA GLY A 85 21.81 -6.72 10.40
C GLY A 85 20.62 -5.76 10.42
N VAL A 86 19.80 -5.76 11.49
CA VAL A 86 18.80 -4.73 11.73
C VAL A 86 19.51 -3.42 12.10
N ALA A 87 19.10 -2.31 11.49
CA ALA A 87 19.61 -0.99 11.82
C ALA A 87 19.17 -0.60 13.25
N VAL A 88 20.02 0.16 13.93
CA VAL A 88 19.73 0.75 15.24
C VAL A 88 19.84 2.27 15.16
N ASP A 89 19.09 2.96 15.99
CA ASP A 89 19.19 4.41 16.13
C ASP A 89 20.39 4.81 17.01
N ALA A 90 20.58 6.12 17.21
CA ALA A 90 21.66 6.67 18.03
C ALA A 90 21.57 6.25 19.51
N SER A 91 20.42 5.80 19.99
CA SER A 91 20.19 5.27 21.36
C SER A 91 20.36 3.76 21.46
N GLY A 92 20.69 3.08 20.34
CA GLY A 92 20.81 1.62 20.26
C GLY A 92 19.47 0.89 20.11
N GLN A 93 18.37 1.60 19.90
CA GLN A 93 17.06 0.96 19.66
C GLN A 93 16.94 0.47 18.22
N PRO A 94 16.44 -0.76 18.01
CA PRO A 94 16.30 -1.30 16.66
C PRO A 94 15.23 -0.54 15.85
N TRP A 95 15.51 -0.28 14.59
CA TRP A 95 14.57 0.28 13.64
C TRP A 95 13.57 -0.80 13.20
N VAL A 96 12.70 -1.19 14.15
CA VAL A 96 11.67 -2.23 13.96
C VAL A 96 10.32 -1.70 14.42
N THR A 97 9.28 -1.93 13.64
CA THR A 97 7.90 -1.69 14.03
C THR A 97 7.08 -2.96 13.86
N LYS A 98 6.17 -3.18 14.80
CA LYS A 98 5.23 -4.31 14.81
C LYS A 98 3.84 -3.77 14.54
N GLU A 99 3.20 -4.23 13.49
CA GLU A 99 1.98 -3.60 12.98
C GLU A 99 0.82 -4.59 12.89
N PRO A 100 -0.29 -4.35 13.62
CA PRO A 100 -1.55 -4.98 13.31
C PRO A 100 -2.20 -4.23 12.13
N VAL A 101 -2.69 -4.98 11.15
CA VAL A 101 -3.48 -4.47 10.05
C VAL A 101 -4.84 -5.15 10.09
N VAL A 102 -5.91 -4.35 10.13
CA VAL A 102 -7.28 -4.83 10.21
C VAL A 102 -8.18 -4.04 9.28
N LEU A 103 -9.30 -4.62 8.87
CA LEU A 103 -10.34 -3.91 8.14
C LEU A 103 -11.44 -3.43 9.09
N SER A 104 -11.94 -2.25 8.83
CA SER A 104 -13.14 -1.72 9.46
C SER A 104 -14.02 -1.05 8.42
N SER A 105 -15.31 -0.92 8.74
CA SER A 105 -16.28 -0.35 7.82
C SER A 105 -16.57 1.10 8.20
N LEU A 106 -16.42 2.02 7.25
CA LEU A 106 -16.82 3.41 7.35
C LEU A 106 -17.80 3.78 6.25
N ILE A 107 -18.55 4.87 6.43
CA ILE A 107 -19.55 5.31 5.45
C ILE A 107 -18.90 6.14 4.35
N LYS A 108 -19.00 5.70 3.10
CA LYS A 108 -18.54 6.46 1.93
C LYS A 108 -19.36 7.75 1.76
N ARG A 109 -18.69 8.86 1.47
CA ARG A 109 -19.35 10.15 1.18
C ARG A 109 -20.20 10.07 -0.11
N SER A 110 -19.71 9.38 -1.14
CA SER A 110 -20.34 9.34 -2.45
C SER A 110 -21.64 8.53 -2.50
N SER A 111 -21.72 7.44 -1.74
CA SER A 111 -22.83 6.50 -1.82
C SER A 111 -23.68 6.42 -0.55
N GLY A 112 -23.20 6.96 0.57
CA GLY A 112 -23.82 6.77 1.89
C GLY A 112 -23.80 5.32 2.39
N LYS A 113 -23.11 4.42 1.69
CA LYS A 113 -23.02 3.00 2.04
C LYS A 113 -21.73 2.68 2.80
N PRO A 114 -21.75 1.65 3.66
CA PRO A 114 -20.54 1.15 4.31
C PRO A 114 -19.55 0.59 3.29
N SER A 115 -18.27 0.85 3.53
CA SER A 115 -17.16 0.29 2.73
C SER A 115 -15.96 0.09 3.64
N ASN A 116 -15.15 -0.93 3.33
CA ASN A 116 -13.99 -1.27 4.11
C ASN A 116 -12.87 -0.22 3.96
N VAL A 117 -12.23 0.06 5.08
CA VAL A 117 -11.02 0.88 5.20
C VAL A 117 -9.99 0.10 5.99
N THR A 118 -8.75 0.16 5.58
CA THR A 118 -7.62 -0.45 6.29
C THR A 118 -7.24 0.42 7.49
N LEU A 119 -7.19 -0.21 8.65
CA LEU A 119 -6.65 0.36 9.87
C LEU A 119 -5.29 -0.27 10.15
N ARG A 120 -4.26 0.53 10.28
CA ARG A 120 -2.90 0.10 10.64
C ARG A 120 -2.53 0.62 12.01
N GLY A 121 -2.12 -0.29 12.89
CA GLY A 121 -1.44 0.08 14.11
C GLY A 121 0.04 0.28 13.82
N THR A 122 0.60 1.38 14.27
CA THR A 122 2.02 1.66 14.07
C THR A 122 2.62 2.36 15.29
N SER A 123 3.90 2.62 15.26
CA SER A 123 4.65 3.31 16.29
C SER A 123 5.38 4.53 15.71
N GLN A 124 6.04 5.32 16.55
CA GLN A 124 6.89 6.41 16.06
C GLN A 124 8.02 5.90 15.16
N VAL A 125 8.56 4.72 15.45
CA VAL A 125 9.56 4.07 14.59
C VAL A 125 8.93 3.71 13.24
N GLY A 126 7.71 3.19 13.21
CA GLY A 126 7.01 2.87 11.98
C GLY A 126 6.77 4.06 11.06
N LEU A 127 6.54 5.24 11.66
CA LEU A 127 6.46 6.50 10.91
C LEU A 127 7.83 6.92 10.35
N ALA A 128 8.87 6.81 11.15
CA ALA A 128 10.22 7.14 10.73
C ALA A 128 10.77 6.18 9.64
N LEU A 129 10.25 4.96 9.58
CA LEU A 129 10.52 4.00 8.50
C LEU A 129 9.87 4.40 7.15
N ARG A 130 8.91 5.33 7.18
CA ARG A 130 8.11 5.74 6.00
C ARG A 130 8.18 7.25 5.78
N PRO A 131 9.33 7.79 5.33
CA PRO A 131 9.55 9.23 5.16
C PRO A 131 8.63 9.89 4.12
N GLN A 132 8.02 9.10 3.24
CA GLN A 132 7.00 9.57 2.29
C GLN A 132 5.69 9.95 2.97
N VAL A 133 5.43 9.49 4.18
CA VAL A 133 4.24 9.84 4.95
C VAL A 133 4.48 11.15 5.68
N ARG A 134 3.77 12.19 5.27
CA ARG A 134 3.91 13.56 5.80
C ARG A 134 2.60 14.04 6.39
N LEU A 135 2.64 14.52 7.62
CA LEU A 135 1.48 15.16 8.23
C LEU A 135 1.19 16.48 7.51
N VAL A 136 -0.03 16.68 7.04
CA VAL A 136 -0.46 17.88 6.32
C VAL A 136 -1.43 18.74 7.13
N GLU A 137 -2.13 18.14 8.10
CA GLU A 137 -3.07 18.86 8.97
C GLU A 137 -3.09 18.21 10.36
N GLY A 138 -3.25 19.01 11.41
CA GLY A 138 -3.35 18.55 12.79
C GLY A 138 -2.01 18.12 13.37
N ARG A 139 -2.01 17.01 14.09
CA ARG A 139 -0.83 16.45 14.78
C ARG A 139 -0.83 14.93 14.74
N MET A 140 0.31 14.35 15.13
CA MET A 140 0.43 12.89 15.32
C MET A 140 -0.42 12.42 16.52
N PHE A 141 -0.87 11.17 16.44
CA PHE A 141 -1.54 10.51 17.56
C PHE A 141 -0.57 10.29 18.73
N ARG A 142 -1.10 10.33 19.95
CA ARG A 142 -0.34 10.02 21.15
C ARG A 142 -0.30 8.51 21.38
N PRO A 143 0.88 7.94 21.72
CA PRO A 143 0.96 6.55 22.12
C PRO A 143 0.01 6.25 23.29
N GLY A 144 -0.65 5.09 23.24
CA GLY A 144 -1.57 4.63 24.27
C GLY A 144 -2.94 5.32 24.28
N SER A 145 -3.25 6.17 23.29
CA SER A 145 -4.52 6.88 23.19
C SER A 145 -5.42 6.30 22.08
N ASN A 146 -6.72 6.65 22.13
CA ASN A 146 -7.67 6.37 21.06
C ASN A 146 -7.67 7.51 20.02
N GLU A 147 -6.48 7.93 19.62
CA GLU A 147 -6.30 8.92 18.58
C GLU A 147 -5.80 8.24 17.29
N VAL A 148 -6.23 8.78 16.16
CA VAL A 148 -5.82 8.28 14.84
C VAL A 148 -5.47 9.44 13.92
N ILE A 149 -4.64 9.14 12.93
CA ILE A 149 -4.41 9.99 11.77
C ILE A 149 -4.94 9.25 10.53
N ALA A 150 -5.37 9.97 9.52
CA ALA A 150 -5.95 9.40 8.32
C ALA A 150 -5.25 9.90 7.07
N GLY A 151 -5.08 9.01 6.09
CA GLY A 151 -4.60 9.39 4.78
C GLY A 151 -5.60 10.28 4.04
N LEU A 152 -5.10 11.19 3.20
CA LEU A 152 -5.94 12.11 2.43
C LEU A 152 -6.94 11.39 1.53
N GLY A 153 -6.64 10.19 1.05
CA GLY A 153 -7.55 9.36 0.28
C GLY A 153 -8.78 8.97 1.09
N VAL A 154 -8.58 8.54 2.35
CA VAL A 154 -9.68 8.22 3.27
C VAL A 154 -10.47 9.48 3.64
N ALA A 155 -9.79 10.58 3.96
CA ALA A 155 -10.44 11.83 4.34
C ALA A 155 -11.39 12.37 3.24
N ARG A 156 -11.00 12.23 1.98
CA ARG A 156 -11.83 12.59 0.83
C ARG A 156 -12.99 11.62 0.61
N GLY A 157 -12.77 10.33 0.82
CA GLY A 157 -13.72 9.27 0.46
C GLY A 157 -14.78 8.97 1.52
N PHE A 158 -14.53 9.23 2.80
CA PHE A 158 -15.36 8.76 3.89
C PHE A 158 -15.89 9.90 4.80
N GLN A 159 -17.04 9.66 5.42
CA GLN A 159 -17.67 10.62 6.35
C GLN A 159 -16.94 10.59 7.70
N GLY A 160 -16.93 11.75 8.38
CA GLY A 160 -16.34 11.87 9.73
C GLY A 160 -14.80 11.89 9.76
N VAL A 161 -14.12 11.72 8.63
CA VAL A 161 -12.66 11.70 8.54
C VAL A 161 -12.13 13.11 8.27
N GLN A 162 -12.16 13.95 9.30
CA GLN A 162 -11.53 15.28 9.36
C GLN A 162 -10.90 15.46 10.74
N VAL A 163 -9.97 16.38 10.89
CA VAL A 163 -9.36 16.69 12.19
C VAL A 163 -10.46 17.11 13.18
N GLY A 164 -10.45 16.50 14.37
CA GLY A 164 -11.51 16.64 15.38
C GLY A 164 -12.72 15.72 15.17
N GLY A 165 -12.78 14.99 14.04
CA GLY A 165 -13.86 14.02 13.78
C GLY A 165 -13.78 12.80 14.69
N LEU A 166 -14.95 12.21 14.98
CA LEU A 166 -15.07 10.97 15.74
C LEU A 166 -15.42 9.82 14.81
N LEU A 167 -14.63 8.76 14.87
CA LEU A 167 -14.84 7.50 14.15
C LEU A 167 -15.17 6.41 15.16
N ARG A 168 -16.10 5.52 14.82
CA ARG A 168 -16.45 4.39 15.67
C ARG A 168 -16.10 3.08 15.00
N PHE A 169 -15.13 2.38 15.58
CA PHE A 169 -14.74 1.04 15.14
C PHE A 169 -14.20 0.21 16.30
N GLY A 170 -14.32 -1.13 16.17
CA GLY A 170 -13.93 -2.05 17.25
C GLY A 170 -14.67 -1.83 18.56
N GLY A 171 -15.86 -1.23 18.53
CA GLY A 171 -16.66 -0.92 19.73
C GLY A 171 -16.16 0.28 20.53
N ARG A 172 -15.19 1.06 20.01
CA ARG A 172 -14.63 2.26 20.66
C ARG A 172 -14.75 3.47 19.76
N ASP A 173 -14.76 4.65 20.37
CA ASP A 173 -14.69 5.93 19.68
C ASP A 173 -13.23 6.35 19.55
N TRP A 174 -12.86 6.81 18.34
CA TRP A 174 -11.51 7.24 17.97
C TRP A 174 -11.56 8.67 17.44
N THR A 175 -10.66 9.50 17.90
CA THR A 175 -10.57 10.89 17.46
C THR A 175 -9.55 11.01 16.35
N VAL A 176 -9.94 11.57 15.21
CA VAL A 176 -9.01 11.94 14.15
C VAL A 176 -8.27 13.20 14.57
N VAL A 177 -6.96 13.09 14.81
CA VAL A 177 -6.13 14.21 15.29
C VAL A 177 -5.21 14.78 14.22
N GLY A 178 -5.11 14.11 13.07
CA GLY A 178 -4.32 14.60 11.95
C GLY A 178 -4.67 13.92 10.65
N LEU A 179 -4.27 14.57 9.56
CA LEU A 179 -4.33 14.04 8.20
C LEU A 179 -2.92 13.98 7.63
N PHE A 180 -2.62 12.94 6.86
CA PHE A 180 -1.34 12.77 6.22
C PHE A 180 -1.46 12.54 4.72
N ASP A 181 -0.44 12.97 4.00
CA ASP A 181 -0.18 12.66 2.59
C ASP A 181 0.92 11.60 2.52
N ALA A 182 0.66 10.55 1.80
CA ALA A 182 1.63 9.49 1.54
C ALA A 182 2.04 9.43 0.06
N SER A 183 2.06 10.57 -0.63
CA SER A 183 2.49 10.71 -2.02
C SER A 183 1.72 9.78 -2.98
N ARG A 184 0.43 9.62 -2.75
CA ARG A 184 -0.49 8.73 -3.50
C ARG A 184 -0.13 7.24 -3.41
N SER A 185 0.66 6.84 -2.42
CA SER A 185 0.90 5.42 -2.14
C SER A 185 -0.36 4.75 -1.57
N GLY A 186 -0.34 3.42 -1.41
CA GLY A 186 -1.43 2.67 -0.79
C GLY A 186 -1.78 3.16 0.62
N PHE A 187 -0.81 3.73 1.33
CA PHE A 187 -1.01 4.30 2.67
C PHE A 187 -1.98 5.48 2.72
N ASP A 188 -2.17 6.24 1.61
CA ASP A 188 -3.19 7.30 1.55
C ASP A 188 -4.63 6.80 1.78
N SER A 189 -4.85 5.50 1.61
CA SER A 189 -6.14 4.83 1.81
C SER A 189 -6.26 4.14 3.17
N GLU A 190 -5.37 4.46 4.11
CA GLU A 190 -5.35 3.87 5.45
C GLU A 190 -5.64 4.89 6.56
N ILE A 191 -6.06 4.37 7.73
CA ILE A 191 -6.12 5.11 9.00
C ILE A 191 -5.08 4.49 9.94
N TRP A 192 -4.24 5.33 10.55
CA TRP A 192 -3.16 4.90 11.42
C TRP A 192 -3.37 5.33 12.86
N GLY A 193 -3.11 4.43 13.78
CA GLY A 193 -3.20 4.65 15.22
C GLY A 193 -2.15 3.87 15.99
N ASP A 194 -2.21 3.95 17.30
CA ASP A 194 -1.32 3.22 18.18
C ASP A 194 -1.50 1.71 18.02
N ALA A 195 -0.39 1.01 17.82
CA ALA A 195 -0.39 -0.43 17.51
C ALA A 195 -1.00 -1.27 18.65
N GLU A 196 -0.63 -1.00 19.90
CA GLU A 196 -1.15 -1.74 21.05
C GLU A 196 -2.64 -1.44 21.31
N GLN A 197 -3.08 -0.20 21.11
CA GLN A 197 -4.49 0.17 21.24
C GLN A 197 -5.35 -0.54 20.20
N LEU A 198 -4.88 -0.64 18.95
CA LEU A 198 -5.58 -1.39 17.92
C LEU A 198 -5.59 -2.89 18.21
N MET A 199 -4.47 -3.46 18.69
CA MET A 199 -4.41 -4.87 19.12
C MET A 199 -5.48 -5.18 20.18
N GLN A 200 -5.59 -4.32 21.20
CA GLN A 200 -6.58 -4.47 22.27
C GLN A 200 -8.01 -4.32 21.75
N THR A 201 -8.26 -3.30 20.93
CA THR A 201 -9.59 -2.98 20.39
C THR A 201 -10.14 -4.13 19.55
N PHE A 202 -9.30 -4.72 18.70
CA PHE A 202 -9.69 -5.83 17.83
C PHE A 202 -9.41 -7.20 18.44
N ARG A 203 -9.00 -7.25 19.72
CA ARG A 203 -8.67 -8.48 20.47
C ARG A 203 -7.68 -9.38 19.73
N ARG A 204 -6.73 -8.76 19.02
CA ARG A 204 -5.69 -9.50 18.29
C ARG A 204 -4.57 -9.89 19.24
N GLN A 205 -4.09 -11.11 19.10
CA GLN A 205 -2.96 -11.64 19.89
C GLN A 205 -1.67 -11.74 19.07
N ALA A 206 -1.76 -11.49 17.76
CA ALA A 206 -0.65 -11.56 16.83
C ALA A 206 -0.58 -10.30 15.94
N TRP A 207 0.63 -9.87 15.65
CA TRP A 207 0.91 -8.79 14.70
C TRP A 207 0.64 -9.26 13.28
N SER A 208 0.24 -8.36 12.40
CA SER A 208 0.07 -8.67 10.98
C SER A 208 1.41 -8.72 10.26
N SER A 209 2.28 -7.78 10.56
CA SER A 209 3.62 -7.69 9.99
C SER A 209 4.62 -7.13 10.99
N VAL A 210 5.89 -7.38 10.72
CA VAL A 210 7.01 -6.70 11.36
C VAL A 210 7.81 -6.04 10.24
N VAL A 211 7.98 -4.73 10.32
CA VAL A 211 8.77 -3.96 9.34
C VAL A 211 10.05 -3.49 10.02
N MET A 212 11.17 -3.66 9.34
CA MET A 212 12.49 -3.28 9.87
C MET A 212 13.34 -2.65 8.78
N ARG A 213 14.27 -1.79 9.17
CA ARG A 213 15.31 -1.26 8.30
C ARG A 213 16.58 -2.08 8.45
N LEU A 214 17.24 -2.37 7.36
CA LEU A 214 18.56 -2.97 7.37
C LEU A 214 19.64 -1.91 7.56
N ALA A 215 20.68 -2.25 8.35
CA ALA A 215 21.87 -1.43 8.47
C ALA A 215 22.66 -1.39 7.14
N ASP A 216 22.64 -2.49 6.40
CA ASP A 216 23.18 -2.63 5.05
C ASP A 216 22.12 -3.29 4.15
N PRO A 217 21.62 -2.58 3.12
CA PRO A 217 20.65 -3.15 2.18
C PRO A 217 21.12 -4.43 1.49
N GLN A 218 22.44 -4.65 1.37
CA GLN A 218 23.01 -5.86 0.77
C GLN A 218 22.91 -7.08 1.69
N ALA A 219 22.67 -6.88 2.99
CA ALA A 219 22.48 -7.96 3.96
C ALA A 219 21.11 -8.64 3.87
N PHE A 220 20.23 -8.22 2.95
CA PHE A 220 18.87 -8.75 2.82
C PHE A 220 18.81 -10.26 2.67
N ASP A 221 19.64 -10.84 1.78
CA ASP A 221 19.61 -12.29 1.54
C ASP A 221 20.01 -13.07 2.79
N ARG A 222 20.98 -12.57 3.55
CA ARG A 222 21.38 -13.18 4.83
C ARG A 222 20.25 -13.09 5.86
N LEU A 223 19.58 -11.95 5.97
CA LEU A 223 18.44 -11.80 6.88
C LEU A 223 17.29 -12.73 6.49
N ARG A 224 16.95 -12.78 5.20
CA ARG A 224 15.94 -13.69 4.67
C ARG A 224 16.25 -15.14 5.03
N ASP A 225 17.48 -15.59 4.79
CA ASP A 225 17.90 -16.97 5.05
C ASP A 225 17.81 -17.30 6.56
N LEU A 226 18.09 -16.33 7.45
CA LEU A 226 17.92 -16.48 8.88
C LEU A 226 16.43 -16.60 9.27
N VAL A 227 15.55 -15.80 8.66
CA VAL A 227 14.11 -15.83 8.95
C VAL A 227 13.45 -17.08 8.37
N ASP A 228 13.73 -17.40 7.11
CA ASP A 228 13.12 -18.51 6.38
C ASP A 228 13.63 -19.88 6.86
N GLY A 229 14.85 -19.92 7.38
CA GLY A 229 15.53 -21.13 7.87
C GLY A 229 15.29 -21.45 9.34
N ASP A 230 14.77 -20.51 10.14
CA ASP A 230 14.48 -20.79 11.56
C ASP A 230 13.13 -21.52 11.73
N PRO A 231 13.13 -22.81 12.12
CA PRO A 231 11.90 -23.58 12.23
C PRO A 231 10.91 -23.05 13.29
N ARG A 232 11.38 -22.19 14.21
CA ARG A 232 10.53 -21.55 15.23
C ARG A 232 9.68 -20.42 14.67
N LEU A 233 10.09 -19.85 13.55
CA LEU A 233 9.47 -18.63 13.01
C LEU A 233 8.30 -18.95 12.10
N SER A 234 8.45 -19.86 11.13
CA SER A 234 7.45 -20.09 10.05
C SER A 234 7.04 -18.77 9.38
N LEU A 235 8.00 -17.88 9.19
CA LEU A 235 7.84 -16.54 8.62
C LEU A 235 8.56 -16.46 7.29
N GLU A 236 8.29 -15.42 6.52
CA GLU A 236 8.99 -15.07 5.30
C GLU A 236 9.37 -13.59 5.31
N ALA A 237 10.57 -13.26 4.86
CA ALA A 237 11.06 -11.90 4.74
C ALA A 237 11.05 -11.47 3.27
N LYS A 238 10.50 -10.28 3.00
CA LYS A 238 10.45 -9.66 1.67
C LYS A 238 10.95 -8.23 1.75
N ARG A 239 11.52 -7.70 0.67
CA ARG A 239 11.70 -6.26 0.55
C ARG A 239 10.33 -5.58 0.51
N GLU A 240 10.15 -4.51 1.28
CA GLU A 240 8.84 -3.85 1.43
C GLU A 240 8.28 -3.41 0.06
N VAL A 241 9.12 -2.81 -0.79
CA VAL A 241 8.74 -2.42 -2.17
C VAL A 241 8.24 -3.61 -2.99
N ARG A 242 8.93 -4.75 -2.91
CA ARG A 242 8.56 -5.94 -3.66
C ARG A 242 7.26 -6.55 -3.15
N PHE A 243 7.06 -6.55 -1.83
CA PHE A 243 5.82 -7.05 -1.23
C PHE A 243 4.60 -6.29 -1.74
N TYR A 244 4.62 -4.96 -1.70
CA TYR A 244 3.49 -4.16 -2.20
C TYR A 244 3.31 -4.25 -3.71
N ALA A 245 4.39 -4.37 -4.48
CA ALA A 245 4.31 -4.61 -5.92
C ALA A 245 3.68 -5.98 -6.27
N ASP A 246 3.96 -7.03 -5.50
CA ASP A 246 3.36 -8.35 -5.69
C ASP A 246 1.88 -8.38 -5.28
N GLN A 247 1.51 -7.65 -4.21
CA GLN A 247 0.14 -7.51 -3.76
C GLN A 247 -0.74 -6.86 -4.84
N SER A 248 -0.25 -5.83 -5.52
CA SER A 248 -0.98 -5.17 -6.60
C SER A 248 -1.32 -6.11 -7.75
N ARG A 249 -0.37 -6.96 -8.15
CA ARG A 249 -0.60 -7.94 -9.22
C ARG A 249 -1.66 -8.98 -8.85
N SER A 250 -1.72 -9.35 -7.58
CA SER A 250 -2.70 -10.32 -7.10
C SER A 250 -4.12 -9.75 -7.10
N GLU A 251 -4.28 -8.46 -6.83
CA GLU A 251 -5.57 -7.76 -6.87
C GLU A 251 -6.06 -7.57 -8.31
N GLU A 252 -5.17 -7.25 -9.26
CA GLU A 252 -5.51 -7.17 -10.70
C GLU A 252 -6.03 -8.51 -11.22
N HIS A 253 -5.36 -9.60 -10.93
CA HIS A 253 -5.79 -10.94 -11.36
C HIS A 253 -7.15 -11.35 -10.78
N THR A 254 -7.45 -10.94 -9.55
CA THR A 254 -8.73 -11.27 -8.91
C THR A 254 -9.89 -10.45 -9.50
N SER A 255 -9.64 -9.21 -9.90
CA SER A 255 -10.66 -8.34 -10.52
C SER A 255 -10.98 -8.75 -11.97
N GLU A 256 -10.00 -9.25 -12.72
CA GLU A 256 -10.21 -9.78 -14.08
C GLU A 256 -11.03 -11.07 -14.10
N LEU A 257 -10.94 -11.90 -13.05
CA LEU A 257 -11.72 -13.15 -12.95
C LEU A 257 -13.18 -12.93 -12.48
N GLN A 258 -13.52 -11.73 -12.01
CA GLN A 258 -14.85 -11.37 -11.53
C GLN A 258 -15.66 -10.49 -12.50
N SER A 259 -15.05 -10.08 -13.61
CA SER A 259 -15.68 -9.31 -14.69
C SER A 259 -16.10 -10.24 -15.85
#